data_cf5369446dc6c30a4c864b3c40bff46c
#
_entry.id   cf5369446dc6c30a4c864b3c40bff46c
#
_cell.length_a   1.000
_cell.length_b   1.000
_cell.length_c   1.000
_cell.angle_alpha   90.00
_cell.angle_beta   90.00
_cell.angle_gamma   90.00
#
_symmetry.space_group_name_H-M   'P 1'
#
loop_
_entity.id
_entity.type
_entity.pdbx_description
1 polymer ?
#
loop_
_entity_poly.entity_id
_entity_poly.type
_entity_poly.pdbx_seq_one_letter_code
_entity_poly.pdbx_strand_id
1 'polypeptide(L)'
;MKSNCNSIWVSTGIILLLGVQFIAVSLLHGITVPDDVQRAKPRFVDGQAQVVDEFKDSEQWIQHDLWVETTFDTDGDGKLDRMHVDVTRQRQTETEALQVPVIYESSPYFSGTGSNDKKYSWDPSHEVGEKPPMHESPPPMEYQSKRPLMSSRQIERWVPRGFAVVHSASPGTGLSQGCPTVGGDNESLGPKAVIDWLNGRAKGFTTPYGDEEVV
;
A
#
# COMPACT_ATOMS: atom_id res chain seq x y z
N MET A 1 42.21 -9.96 -29.01
CA MET A 1 42.27 -9.64 -30.46
C MET A 1 41.46 -8.37 -30.66
N LYS A 2 42.17 -7.28 -30.91
CA LYS A 2 41.96 -6.08 -31.75
C LYS A 2 40.50 -5.81 -32.15
N SER A 3 39.84 -4.76 -31.58
CA SER A 3 39.82 -3.35 -32.02
C SER A 3 39.27 -3.16 -33.43
N ASN A 4 38.18 -2.40 -33.55
CA ASN A 4 38.13 -1.35 -34.57
C ASN A 4 37.10 -0.30 -34.23
N CYS A 5 37.62 0.88 -33.99
CA CYS A 5 36.95 2.16 -33.88
C CYS A 5 36.85 2.72 -35.32
N ASN A 6 35.66 3.12 -35.76
CA ASN A 6 35.55 3.93 -36.98
C ASN A 6 34.67 5.17 -36.66
N SER A 7 35.35 6.28 -36.61
CA SER A 7 34.83 7.63 -36.62
C SER A 7 34.34 7.98 -38.03
N ILE A 8 33.10 8.49 -38.11
CA ILE A 8 32.60 9.16 -39.33
C ILE A 8 32.29 10.61 -38.96
N TRP A 9 33.02 11.49 -39.61
CA TRP A 9 32.80 12.93 -39.68
C TRP A 9 31.59 13.20 -40.58
N VAL A 10 30.63 14.02 -40.12
CA VAL A 10 29.63 14.61 -41.01
C VAL A 10 29.62 16.11 -40.83
N SER A 11 29.76 16.69 -41.96
CA SER A 11 29.85 18.09 -42.38
C SER A 11 28.72 19.00 -41.90
N THR A 12 29.12 20.21 -41.55
CA THR A 12 28.34 21.38 -41.27
C THR A 12 27.51 21.82 -42.45
N GLY A 13 26.18 21.84 -42.31
CA GLY A 13 25.28 22.49 -43.25
C GLY A 13 24.52 23.59 -42.51
N ILE A 14 24.86 24.85 -42.76
CA ILE A 14 24.13 26.03 -42.30
C ILE A 14 22.91 26.20 -43.20
N ILE A 15 21.70 26.04 -42.64
CA ILE A 15 20.47 26.47 -43.30
C ILE A 15 19.91 27.62 -42.50
N LEU A 16 19.94 28.80 -43.16
CA LEU A 16 19.30 30.03 -42.73
C LEU A 16 17.78 29.88 -42.98
N LEU A 17 16.97 29.76 -41.96
CA LEU A 17 15.51 29.82 -42.06
C LEU A 17 15.01 31.06 -41.35
N LEU A 18 14.48 31.95 -42.22
CA LEU A 18 13.81 33.19 -41.88
C LEU A 18 12.64 32.93 -40.89
N GLY A 19 12.66 33.65 -39.79
CA GLY A 19 11.64 33.62 -38.80
C GLY A 19 10.29 34.15 -39.24
N VAL A 20 9.26 33.35 -39.14
CA VAL A 20 7.88 33.84 -39.03
C VAL A 20 7.48 33.64 -37.59
N GLN A 21 7.46 34.71 -36.83
CA GLN A 21 6.95 34.70 -35.45
C GLN A 21 5.41 34.62 -35.51
N PHE A 22 4.87 33.42 -35.30
CA PHE A 22 3.48 33.27 -34.91
C PHE A 22 3.36 33.63 -33.42
N ILE A 23 2.81 34.80 -33.15
CA ILE A 23 2.33 35.13 -31.80
C ILE A 23 1.08 34.27 -31.54
N ALA A 24 1.26 33.07 -30.98
CA ALA A 24 0.16 32.33 -30.42
C ALA A 24 -0.23 32.98 -29.09
N VAL A 25 -1.25 33.85 -29.14
CA VAL A 25 -1.94 34.31 -27.94
C VAL A 25 -2.71 33.09 -27.38
N SER A 26 -2.07 32.36 -26.48
CA SER A 26 -2.77 31.36 -25.67
C SER A 26 -3.72 32.09 -24.75
N LEU A 27 -4.99 32.18 -25.15
CA LEU A 27 -6.09 32.45 -24.25
C LEU A 27 -6.23 31.24 -23.29
N LEU A 28 -5.40 31.18 -22.25
CA LEU A 28 -5.67 30.42 -21.07
C LEU A 28 -6.90 31.07 -20.39
N HIS A 29 -8.09 30.64 -20.83
CA HIS A 29 -9.26 30.79 -19.98
C HIS A 29 -9.02 29.92 -18.76
N GLY A 30 -8.54 30.56 -17.71
CA GLY A 30 -8.58 29.97 -16.39
C GLY A 30 -10.04 29.59 -16.09
N ILE A 31 -10.34 28.31 -16.11
CA ILE A 31 -11.59 27.81 -15.54
C ILE A 31 -11.47 28.13 -14.04
N THR A 32 -11.95 29.30 -13.66
CA THR A 32 -12.20 29.60 -12.25
C THR A 32 -13.34 28.67 -11.84
N VAL A 33 -12.99 27.55 -11.20
CA VAL A 33 -13.96 26.74 -10.47
C VAL A 33 -14.61 27.71 -9.47
N PRO A 34 -15.94 27.84 -9.45
CA PRO A 34 -16.60 28.73 -8.51
C PRO A 34 -16.15 28.33 -7.09
N ASP A 35 -15.74 29.30 -6.31
CA ASP A 35 -15.28 29.14 -4.92
C ASP A 35 -16.38 28.60 -3.98
N ASP A 36 -17.58 28.37 -4.51
CA ASP A 36 -18.80 27.99 -3.79
C ASP A 36 -19.18 26.48 -3.94
N VAL A 37 -18.32 25.66 -4.56
CA VAL A 37 -18.48 24.22 -4.46
C VAL A 37 -17.91 23.80 -3.10
N GLN A 38 -18.77 23.72 -2.10
CA GLN A 38 -18.40 23.23 -0.76
C GLN A 38 -17.91 21.78 -0.89
N ARG A 39 -16.58 21.62 -0.95
CA ARG A 39 -15.94 20.30 -1.05
C ARG A 39 -16.30 19.46 0.18
N ALA A 40 -16.64 18.21 -0.06
CA ALA A 40 -16.87 17.26 1.02
C ALA A 40 -15.62 17.12 1.89
N LYS A 41 -15.82 17.13 3.22
CA LYS A 41 -14.73 16.98 4.20
C LYS A 41 -15.23 16.22 5.43
N PRO A 42 -14.34 15.60 6.20
CA PRO A 42 -14.70 14.98 7.48
C PRO A 42 -15.43 15.97 8.39
N ARG A 43 -16.52 15.53 9.00
CA ARG A 43 -17.36 16.35 9.89
C ARG A 43 -17.39 15.77 11.30
N PHE A 44 -17.20 16.64 12.29
CA PHE A 44 -17.25 16.25 13.70
C PHE A 44 -18.35 17.06 14.42
N VAL A 45 -19.13 16.37 15.24
CA VAL A 45 -20.14 16.95 16.13
C VAL A 45 -19.88 16.38 17.51
N ASP A 46 -19.72 17.24 18.50
CA ASP A 46 -19.40 16.86 19.89
C ASP A 46 -18.24 15.87 20.01
N GLY A 47 -17.19 16.08 19.20
CA GLY A 47 -16.01 15.23 19.15
C GLY A 47 -16.20 13.88 18.43
N GLN A 48 -17.37 13.63 17.85
CA GLN A 48 -17.68 12.39 17.15
C GLN A 48 -17.71 12.59 15.63
N ALA A 49 -16.99 11.73 14.90
CA ALA A 49 -17.00 11.72 13.44
C ALA A 49 -18.37 11.33 12.90
N GLN A 50 -18.95 12.18 12.08
CA GLN A 50 -20.25 11.98 11.44
C GLN A 50 -20.09 11.37 10.06
N VAL A 51 -21.12 10.63 9.63
CA VAL A 51 -21.18 10.15 8.24
C VAL A 51 -21.38 11.35 7.31
N VAL A 52 -20.64 11.37 6.22
CA VAL A 52 -20.69 12.35 5.14
C VAL A 52 -21.30 11.68 3.92
N ASP A 53 -22.37 12.28 3.36
CA ASP A 53 -23.15 11.62 2.31
C ASP A 53 -22.33 11.33 1.06
N GLU A 54 -21.41 12.22 0.71
CA GLU A 54 -20.50 12.10 -0.44
C GLU A 54 -19.46 10.97 -0.30
N PHE A 55 -19.29 10.43 0.91
CA PHE A 55 -18.34 9.34 1.19
C PHE A 55 -19.00 7.97 1.38
N LYS A 56 -20.33 7.89 1.32
CA LYS A 56 -21.07 6.66 1.61
C LYS A 56 -20.99 5.60 0.53
N ASP A 57 -20.85 6.01 -0.71
CA ASP A 57 -20.89 5.10 -1.85
C ASP A 57 -19.59 4.29 -1.91
N SER A 58 -19.67 3.02 -1.53
CA SER A 58 -18.52 2.11 -1.52
C SER A 58 -17.95 1.82 -2.91
N GLU A 59 -18.74 2.02 -3.98
CA GLU A 59 -18.27 1.87 -5.36
C GLU A 59 -17.31 3.02 -5.77
N GLN A 60 -17.34 4.13 -5.03
CA GLN A 60 -16.47 5.27 -5.22
C GLN A 60 -15.20 5.21 -4.34
N TRP A 61 -15.06 4.19 -3.50
CA TRP A 61 -13.84 4.08 -2.69
C TRP A 61 -12.68 3.55 -3.52
N ILE A 62 -11.52 4.11 -3.26
CA ILE A 62 -10.28 3.64 -3.85
C ILE A 62 -9.69 2.60 -2.92
N GLN A 63 -9.38 1.45 -3.49
CA GLN A 63 -8.72 0.34 -2.80
C GLN A 63 -7.49 -0.07 -3.59
N HIS A 64 -6.34 -0.04 -2.93
CA HIS A 64 -5.08 -0.52 -3.51
C HIS A 64 -4.18 -1.08 -2.44
N ASP A 65 -3.25 -1.92 -2.85
CA ASP A 65 -2.18 -2.44 -2.02
C ASP A 65 -0.81 -1.97 -2.53
N LEU A 66 0.15 -1.93 -1.62
CA LEU A 66 1.52 -1.52 -1.89
C LEU A 66 2.48 -2.19 -0.90
N TRP A 67 3.78 -2.03 -1.12
CA TRP A 67 4.83 -2.56 -0.26
C TRP A 67 5.69 -1.42 0.27
N VAL A 68 5.65 -1.21 1.59
CA VAL A 68 6.43 -0.15 2.26
C VAL A 68 7.76 -0.70 2.72
N GLU A 69 8.85 -0.07 2.29
CA GLU A 69 10.22 -0.44 2.66
C GLU A 69 10.51 -0.08 4.12
N THR A 70 11.07 -1.04 4.82
CA THR A 70 11.50 -0.90 6.22
C THR A 70 12.96 -0.48 6.31
N THR A 71 13.52 -0.51 7.53
CA THR A 71 14.95 -0.22 7.79
C THR A 71 15.73 -1.47 8.19
N PHE A 72 15.16 -2.66 8.00
CA PHE A 72 15.75 -3.93 8.40
C PHE A 72 15.66 -4.98 7.29
N ASP A 73 16.52 -5.98 7.37
CA ASP A 73 16.56 -7.21 6.56
C ASP A 73 16.62 -8.36 7.57
N THR A 74 15.51 -9.06 7.77
CA THR A 74 15.40 -10.11 8.77
C THR A 74 15.50 -11.52 8.21
N ASP A 75 15.36 -11.69 6.89
CA ASP A 75 15.55 -12.98 6.22
C ASP A 75 16.97 -13.14 5.64
N GLY A 76 17.78 -12.07 5.63
CA GLY A 76 19.19 -12.10 5.27
C GLY A 76 19.43 -12.20 3.76
N ASP A 77 18.48 -11.77 2.93
CA ASP A 77 18.59 -11.82 1.47
C ASP A 77 19.42 -10.64 0.90
N GLY A 78 19.84 -9.71 1.76
CA GLY A 78 20.62 -8.52 1.41
C GLY A 78 19.78 -7.34 0.92
N LYS A 79 18.47 -7.39 1.08
CA LYS A 79 17.53 -6.31 0.79
C LYS A 79 16.75 -5.93 2.04
N LEU A 80 16.28 -4.69 2.08
CA LEU A 80 15.37 -4.27 3.13
C LEU A 80 14.01 -4.93 2.96
N ASP A 81 13.46 -5.47 4.05
CA ASP A 81 12.14 -6.07 4.06
C ASP A 81 11.07 -5.04 3.72
N ARG A 82 10.01 -5.46 3.04
CA ARG A 82 8.85 -4.61 2.72
C ARG A 82 7.58 -5.13 3.39
N MET A 83 6.85 -4.21 4.00
CA MET A 83 5.55 -4.46 4.59
C MET A 83 4.46 -4.40 3.53
N HIS A 84 3.66 -5.44 3.40
CA HIS A 84 2.46 -5.42 2.56
C HIS A 84 1.35 -4.63 3.22
N VAL A 85 0.86 -3.62 2.54
CA VAL A 85 -0.11 -2.63 3.05
C VAL A 85 -1.30 -2.55 2.12
N ASP A 86 -2.52 -2.57 2.69
CA ASP A 86 -3.76 -2.25 1.99
C ASP A 86 -4.30 -0.90 2.43
N VAL A 87 -4.78 -0.13 1.48
CA VAL A 87 -5.37 1.19 1.70
C VAL A 87 -6.78 1.24 1.12
N THR A 88 -7.74 1.66 1.94
CA THR A 88 -9.09 2.02 1.47
C THR A 88 -9.38 3.46 1.86
N ARG A 89 -9.72 4.28 0.87
CA ARG A 89 -9.90 5.73 1.04
C ARG A 89 -11.01 6.27 0.15
N GLN A 90 -11.47 7.48 0.42
CA GLN A 90 -12.44 8.19 -0.41
C GLN A 90 -11.80 8.59 -1.75
N ARG A 91 -12.58 8.55 -2.83
CA ARG A 91 -12.15 9.00 -4.16
C ARG A 91 -11.66 10.46 -4.15
N GLN A 92 -12.24 11.31 -3.33
CA GLN A 92 -11.89 12.73 -3.22
C GLN A 92 -10.45 12.95 -2.76
N THR A 93 -9.83 11.98 -2.09
CA THR A 93 -8.40 12.06 -1.74
C THR A 93 -7.50 12.10 -2.98
N GLU A 94 -7.97 11.53 -4.10
CA GLU A 94 -7.25 11.56 -5.38
C GLU A 94 -7.73 12.68 -6.29
N THR A 95 -9.06 12.83 -6.42
CA THR A 95 -9.63 13.78 -7.39
C THR A 95 -9.63 15.23 -6.92
N GLU A 96 -9.58 15.47 -5.60
CA GLU A 96 -9.70 16.80 -5.00
C GLU A 96 -8.55 17.13 -4.04
N ALA A 97 -7.53 16.25 -3.95
CA ALA A 97 -6.45 16.34 -2.99
C ALA A 97 -6.95 16.49 -1.52
N LEU A 98 -8.09 15.86 -1.20
CA LEU A 98 -8.65 15.86 0.14
C LEU A 98 -7.70 15.15 1.10
N GLN A 99 -7.30 15.82 2.17
CA GLN A 99 -6.54 15.21 3.26
C GLN A 99 -7.50 14.68 4.32
N VAL A 100 -7.30 13.44 4.73
CA VAL A 100 -8.13 12.75 5.71
C VAL A 100 -7.28 12.10 6.81
N PRO A 101 -7.80 11.98 8.03
CA PRO A 101 -7.13 11.20 9.06
C PRO A 101 -7.15 9.71 8.69
N VAL A 102 -6.20 8.96 9.25
CA VAL A 102 -5.99 7.54 8.96
C VAL A 102 -6.31 6.70 10.19
N ILE A 103 -7.07 5.63 10.01
CA ILE A 103 -7.17 4.51 10.95
C ILE A 103 -6.22 3.44 10.44
N TYR A 104 -5.17 3.16 11.19
CA TYR A 104 -4.15 2.18 10.85
C TYR A 104 -4.12 1.02 11.83
N GLU A 105 -4.04 -0.19 11.31
CA GLU A 105 -3.88 -1.43 12.06
C GLU A 105 -2.79 -2.29 11.41
N SER A 106 -1.88 -2.83 12.22
CA SER A 106 -0.92 -3.86 11.82
C SER A 106 -1.26 -5.16 12.52
N SER A 107 -1.38 -6.25 11.77
CA SER A 107 -1.80 -7.53 12.34
C SER A 107 -1.35 -8.70 11.47
N PRO A 108 -0.97 -9.85 12.06
CA PRO A 108 -0.67 -11.06 11.29
C PRO A 108 -1.93 -11.80 10.83
N TYR A 109 -3.13 -11.41 11.28
CA TYR A 109 -4.34 -12.23 11.16
C TYR A 109 -5.20 -11.95 9.94
N PHE A 110 -5.08 -10.79 9.32
CA PHE A 110 -5.96 -10.36 8.20
C PHE A 110 -5.37 -10.61 6.81
N SER A 111 -4.25 -11.30 6.73
CA SER A 111 -3.56 -11.61 5.46
C SER A 111 -4.12 -12.83 4.71
N GLY A 112 -5.33 -13.26 5.05
CA GLY A 112 -5.95 -14.43 4.44
C GLY A 112 -5.42 -15.78 4.94
N THR A 113 -4.62 -15.79 5.99
CA THR A 113 -3.98 -16.99 6.54
C THR A 113 -4.81 -17.72 7.59
N GLY A 114 -5.93 -17.16 7.99
CA GLY A 114 -6.77 -17.70 9.07
C GLY A 114 -7.81 -18.72 8.57
N SER A 115 -7.40 -19.79 7.93
CA SER A 115 -8.31 -20.90 7.66
C SER A 115 -8.53 -21.74 8.91
N ASN A 116 -9.79 -21.93 9.32
CA ASN A 116 -10.18 -22.94 10.29
C ASN A 116 -10.15 -24.38 9.70
N ASP A 117 -9.52 -24.56 8.55
CA ASP A 117 -9.39 -25.87 7.93
C ASP A 117 -8.55 -26.80 8.80
N LYS A 118 -9.10 -27.93 9.13
CA LYS A 118 -8.44 -28.98 9.93
C LYS A 118 -7.09 -29.44 9.38
N LYS A 119 -6.84 -29.20 8.07
CA LYS A 119 -5.53 -29.48 7.45
C LYS A 119 -4.35 -28.73 8.09
N TYR A 120 -4.63 -27.56 8.69
CA TYR A 120 -3.60 -26.72 9.34
C TYR A 120 -3.56 -26.93 10.86
N SER A 121 -4.45 -27.77 11.39
CA SER A 121 -4.55 -28.04 12.81
C SER A 121 -4.05 -29.45 13.09
N TRP A 122 -3.20 -29.59 14.07
CA TRP A 122 -2.80 -30.88 14.59
C TRP A 122 -3.57 -31.16 15.88
N ASP A 123 -4.29 -32.31 15.90
CA ASP A 123 -4.94 -32.80 17.10
C ASP A 123 -4.02 -33.83 17.76
N PRO A 124 -3.33 -33.47 18.85
CA PRO A 124 -2.44 -34.38 19.58
C PRO A 124 -3.20 -35.34 20.52
N SER A 125 -4.51 -35.45 20.36
CA SER A 125 -5.34 -36.32 21.24
C SER A 125 -4.88 -37.76 21.15
N HIS A 126 -4.42 -38.31 22.28
CA HIS A 126 -3.95 -39.67 22.43
C HIS A 126 -4.01 -40.08 23.93
N GLU A 127 -3.97 -41.36 24.21
CA GLU A 127 -3.98 -41.84 25.58
C GLU A 127 -2.66 -41.51 26.30
N VAL A 128 -2.72 -41.28 27.61
CA VAL A 128 -1.55 -40.96 28.42
C VAL A 128 -0.56 -42.15 28.44
N GLY A 129 0.67 -41.86 28.03
CA GLY A 129 1.73 -42.88 27.95
C GLY A 129 1.88 -43.49 26.55
N GLU A 130 0.99 -43.25 25.64
CA GLU A 130 1.14 -43.63 24.25
C GLU A 130 1.92 -42.55 23.46
N LYS A 131 2.54 -42.99 22.37
CA LYS A 131 3.21 -42.05 21.47
C LYS A 131 2.16 -41.21 20.74
N PRO A 132 2.28 -39.86 20.75
CA PRO A 132 1.36 -39.01 20.00
C PRO A 132 1.37 -39.32 18.49
N PRO A 133 0.26 -39.10 17.79
CA PRO A 133 0.20 -39.28 16.34
C PRO A 133 1.28 -38.44 15.66
N MET A 134 1.79 -38.94 14.53
CA MET A 134 2.77 -38.19 13.75
C MET A 134 2.11 -36.94 13.18
N HIS A 135 2.78 -35.80 13.37
CA HIS A 135 2.36 -34.56 12.74
C HIS A 135 2.69 -34.63 11.24
N GLU A 136 1.69 -34.61 10.41
CA GLU A 136 1.87 -34.44 8.97
C GLU A 136 2.22 -32.97 8.69
N SER A 137 3.13 -32.74 7.74
CA SER A 137 3.41 -31.37 7.30
C SER A 137 2.13 -30.77 6.73
N PRO A 138 1.72 -29.58 7.19
CA PRO A 138 0.55 -28.94 6.60
C PRO A 138 0.79 -28.68 5.12
N PRO A 139 -0.25 -28.67 4.29
CA PRO A 139 -0.13 -28.29 2.89
C PRO A 139 0.40 -26.87 2.77
N PRO A 140 1.00 -26.49 1.62
CA PRO A 140 1.37 -25.11 1.38
C PRO A 140 0.18 -24.17 1.64
N MET A 141 0.46 -23.05 2.29
CA MET A 141 -0.59 -22.10 2.64
C MET A 141 -1.16 -21.45 1.38
N GLU A 142 -2.47 -21.56 1.21
CA GLU A 142 -3.20 -20.86 0.17
C GLU A 142 -3.79 -19.58 0.77
N TYR A 143 -3.40 -18.43 0.21
CA TYR A 143 -3.97 -17.15 0.64
C TYR A 143 -5.41 -17.02 0.14
N GLN A 144 -6.35 -16.83 1.04
CA GLN A 144 -7.76 -16.61 0.70
C GLN A 144 -8.00 -15.20 0.14
N SER A 145 -7.13 -14.27 0.45
CA SER A 145 -7.11 -12.92 -0.08
C SER A 145 -5.69 -12.54 -0.47
N LYS A 146 -5.56 -11.83 -1.59
CA LYS A 146 -4.28 -11.24 -2.01
C LYS A 146 -3.95 -9.95 -1.26
N ARG A 147 -4.84 -9.49 -0.37
CA ARG A 147 -4.76 -8.19 0.29
C ARG A 147 -4.93 -8.36 1.80
N PRO A 148 -4.10 -7.70 2.62
CA PRO A 148 -4.21 -7.70 4.07
C PRO A 148 -5.34 -6.77 4.52
N LEU A 149 -6.57 -7.10 4.15
CA LEU A 149 -7.73 -6.24 4.41
C LEU A 149 -8.02 -6.12 5.90
N MET A 150 -8.20 -4.90 6.35
CA MET A 150 -8.90 -4.66 7.60
C MET A 150 -10.33 -5.20 7.49
N SER A 151 -10.96 -5.57 8.62
CA SER A 151 -12.31 -6.10 8.59
C SER A 151 -13.26 -5.15 7.84
N SER A 152 -14.16 -5.69 7.02
CA SER A 152 -15.17 -4.91 6.29
C SER A 152 -15.95 -3.97 7.21
N ARG A 153 -16.24 -4.42 8.44
CA ARG A 153 -16.92 -3.60 9.46
C ARG A 153 -16.15 -2.32 9.80
N GLN A 154 -14.83 -2.36 9.85
CA GLN A 154 -14.02 -1.16 10.13
C GLN A 154 -14.00 -0.23 8.91
N ILE A 155 -13.87 -0.78 7.72
CA ILE A 155 -13.92 -0.02 6.46
C ILE A 155 -15.28 0.70 6.33
N GLU A 156 -16.38 -0.04 6.44
CA GLU A 156 -17.75 0.48 6.36
C GLU A 156 -18.07 1.51 7.46
N ARG A 157 -17.39 1.41 8.59
CA ARG A 157 -17.56 2.37 9.69
C ARG A 157 -16.82 3.67 9.44
N TRP A 158 -15.56 3.61 9.00
CA TRP A 158 -14.67 4.76 9.04
C TRP A 158 -14.58 5.52 7.72
N VAL A 159 -14.60 4.82 6.57
CA VAL A 159 -14.50 5.49 5.27
C VAL A 159 -15.66 6.48 5.04
N PRO A 160 -16.94 6.15 5.34
CA PRO A 160 -18.03 7.12 5.23
C PRO A 160 -17.92 8.32 6.16
N ARG A 161 -17.04 8.25 7.16
CA ARG A 161 -16.81 9.35 8.12
C ARG A 161 -15.60 10.21 7.76
N GLY A 162 -15.00 9.96 6.60
CA GLY A 162 -13.89 10.75 6.11
C GLY A 162 -12.54 10.31 6.69
N PHE A 163 -12.36 9.04 7.00
CA PHE A 163 -11.06 8.46 7.37
C PHE A 163 -10.58 7.54 6.26
N ALA A 164 -9.31 7.55 5.95
CA ALA A 164 -8.70 6.43 5.25
C ALA A 164 -8.47 5.28 6.23
N VAL A 165 -8.64 4.06 5.75
CA VAL A 165 -8.40 2.84 6.53
C VAL A 165 -7.22 2.12 5.92
N VAL A 166 -6.20 1.87 6.73
CA VAL A 166 -4.93 1.28 6.31
C VAL A 166 -4.66 0.05 7.16
N HIS A 167 -4.33 -1.06 6.54
CA HIS A 167 -3.91 -2.28 7.20
C HIS A 167 -2.57 -2.75 6.66
N SER A 168 -1.67 -3.21 7.54
CA SER A 168 -0.48 -3.93 7.11
C SER A 168 -0.42 -5.33 7.71
N ALA A 169 0.04 -6.30 6.93
CA ALA A 169 0.46 -7.58 7.46
C ALA A 169 1.76 -7.40 8.26
N SER A 170 1.86 -8.04 9.44
CA SER A 170 3.08 -8.01 10.25
C SER A 170 4.27 -8.59 9.49
N PRO A 171 5.54 -8.23 9.83
CA PRO A 171 6.73 -8.76 9.19
C PRO A 171 6.71 -10.28 9.11
N GLY A 172 7.05 -10.84 7.94
CA GLY A 172 7.07 -12.29 7.70
C GLY A 172 5.70 -12.96 7.68
N THR A 173 4.60 -12.20 7.64
CA THR A 173 3.22 -12.74 7.53
C THR A 173 2.54 -12.24 6.27
N GLY A 174 1.60 -13.01 5.76
CA GLY A 174 0.91 -12.67 4.52
C GLY A 174 1.87 -12.51 3.35
N LEU A 175 1.85 -11.34 2.72
CA LEU A 175 2.79 -10.96 1.65
C LEU A 175 3.85 -9.94 2.12
N SER A 176 3.95 -9.67 3.43
CA SER A 176 5.07 -8.93 4.00
C SER A 176 6.33 -9.79 4.00
N GLN A 177 7.44 -9.17 3.65
CA GLN A 177 8.76 -9.82 3.62
C GLN A 177 9.36 -9.98 5.02
N GLY A 178 10.46 -10.72 5.10
CA GLY A 178 11.20 -10.94 6.32
C GLY A 178 10.72 -12.14 7.14
N CYS A 179 11.23 -12.23 8.36
CA CYS A 179 10.93 -13.32 9.28
C CYS A 179 9.98 -12.86 10.40
N PRO A 180 8.93 -13.65 10.70
CA PRO A 180 8.07 -13.33 11.83
C PRO A 180 8.83 -13.54 13.15
N THR A 181 8.57 -12.70 14.13
CA THR A 181 9.13 -12.81 15.48
C THR A 181 8.00 -12.75 16.51
N VAL A 182 8.36 -12.94 17.76
CA VAL A 182 7.46 -12.71 18.90
C VAL A 182 8.13 -11.68 19.81
N GLY A 183 7.69 -10.44 19.71
CA GLY A 183 8.24 -9.33 20.48
C GLY A 183 9.62 -8.84 20.02
N GLY A 184 10.00 -9.13 18.77
CA GLY A 184 11.21 -8.58 18.17
C GLY A 184 11.06 -7.12 17.70
N ASP A 185 12.19 -6.46 17.49
CA ASP A 185 12.21 -5.03 17.07
C ASP A 185 11.47 -4.81 15.74
N ASN A 186 11.52 -5.77 14.82
CA ASN A 186 10.84 -5.71 13.53
C ASN A 186 9.30 -5.59 13.66
N GLU A 187 8.70 -6.15 14.72
CA GLU A 187 7.26 -6.01 14.99
C GLU A 187 6.84 -4.58 15.34
N SER A 188 7.78 -3.76 15.81
CA SER A 188 7.57 -2.34 16.07
C SER A 188 8.04 -1.47 14.90
N LEU A 189 9.16 -1.83 14.29
CA LEU A 189 9.78 -1.05 13.21
C LEU A 189 9.03 -1.22 11.88
N GLY A 190 8.40 -2.37 11.62
CA GLY A 190 7.57 -2.58 10.44
C GLY A 190 6.35 -1.64 10.41
N PRO A 191 5.47 -1.63 11.43
CA PRO A 191 4.39 -0.66 11.53
C PRO A 191 4.87 0.79 11.53
N LYS A 192 6.03 1.07 12.17
CA LYS A 192 6.64 2.40 12.12
C LYS A 192 6.96 2.83 10.69
N ALA A 193 7.49 1.93 9.87
CA ALA A 193 7.80 2.25 8.46
C ALA A 193 6.53 2.66 7.69
N VAL A 194 5.40 1.98 7.94
CA VAL A 194 4.10 2.34 7.33
C VAL A 194 3.64 3.73 7.79
N ILE A 195 3.78 4.05 9.09
CA ILE A 195 3.49 5.39 9.61
C ILE A 195 4.42 6.42 8.96
N ASP A 196 5.68 6.10 8.77
CA ASP A 196 6.64 6.98 8.10
C ASP A 196 6.28 7.21 6.63
N TRP A 197 5.84 6.17 5.91
CA TRP A 197 5.35 6.31 4.54
C TRP A 197 4.11 7.21 4.46
N LEU A 198 3.12 7.03 5.33
CA LEU A 198 1.93 7.90 5.42
C LEU A 198 2.28 9.38 5.67
N ASN A 199 3.48 9.65 6.15
CA ASN A 199 4.01 10.99 6.41
C ASN A 199 5.13 11.41 5.43
N GLY A 200 5.33 10.70 4.35
CA GLY A 200 6.33 11.01 3.32
C GLY A 200 7.78 10.80 3.75
N ARG A 201 8.05 9.96 4.75
CA ARG A 201 9.38 9.67 5.29
C ARG A 201 9.94 8.29 4.94
N ALA A 202 9.13 7.42 4.36
CA ALA A 202 9.52 6.12 3.84
C ALA A 202 8.97 5.91 2.44
N LYS A 203 9.51 4.95 1.71
CA LYS A 203 9.11 4.63 0.34
C LYS A 203 8.06 3.52 0.31
N GLY A 204 7.09 3.65 -0.58
CA GLY A 204 6.15 2.60 -0.93
C GLY A 204 6.35 2.19 -2.39
N PHE A 205 6.11 0.92 -2.71
CA PHE A 205 6.32 0.36 -4.05
C PHE A 205 5.07 -0.39 -4.53
N THR A 206 4.87 -0.43 -5.84
CA THR A 206 3.72 -1.12 -6.45
C THR A 206 3.83 -2.65 -6.35
N THR A 207 5.01 -3.18 -6.13
CA THR A 207 5.28 -4.62 -6.05
C THR A 207 6.31 -4.94 -4.96
N PRO A 208 6.36 -6.18 -4.43
CA PRO A 208 7.30 -6.56 -3.38
C PRO A 208 8.77 -6.47 -3.80
N TYR A 209 9.06 -6.60 -5.08
CA TYR A 209 10.44 -6.65 -5.60
C TYR A 209 10.75 -5.62 -6.69
N GLY A 210 9.77 -4.80 -7.06
CA GLY A 210 9.94 -3.77 -8.10
C GLY A 210 10.48 -2.46 -7.55
N ASP A 211 10.85 -1.56 -8.46
CA ASP A 211 11.44 -0.26 -8.15
C ASP A 211 10.47 0.91 -8.41
N GLU A 212 9.24 0.61 -8.85
CA GLU A 212 8.22 1.62 -9.10
C GLU A 212 7.63 2.10 -7.78
N GLU A 213 7.95 3.34 -7.41
CA GLU A 213 7.46 3.97 -6.18
C GLU A 213 6.00 4.43 -6.32
N VAL A 214 5.25 4.26 -5.24
CA VAL A 214 3.91 4.83 -5.08
C VAL A 214 4.06 6.21 -4.44
N VAL A 215 3.53 7.23 -5.11
CA VAL A 215 3.53 8.63 -4.66
C VAL A 215 2.23 8.94 -3.92
#